data_8680426e930a347af7fc7a72823aa467
#
_entry.id   8680426e930a347af7fc7a72823aa467
#
_cell.length_a   1.000
_cell.length_b   1.000
_cell.length_c   1.000
_cell.angle_alpha   90.00
_cell.angle_beta   90.00
_cell.angle_gamma   90.00
#
_symmetry.space_group_name_H-M   'P 1'
#
loop_
_entity.id
_entity.type
_entity.pdbx_description
1 polymer ?
#
loop_
_entity_poly.entity_id
_entity_poly.type
_entity_poly.pdbx_seq_one_letter_code
_entity_poly.pdbx_strand_id
1 'polypeptide(L)'
;AKLIHENNWGAIRNDMDKRPINPTDKLRAEIGEGNVDGKNTEERILKALAFYGIENNKVTLWGDGSPLREFLWSEDMADASVHVLLNVDFKDIIGIEKYSSVFYGAKIDGAVDRNNSEGRGGAIPSLGEIRNCHVNVGTGKELTIKELAELVKKTVHFEGDIIWDAEKPNGTPRKLIDVEKLHSLGWTHKVEIEDGVEKLYKWYQESLK
;
A
#
# COMPACT_ATOMS: atom_id res chain seq x y z
N ALA A 1 11.57 13.64 -14.17
CA ALA A 1 13.02 13.77 -14.43
C ALA A 1 13.39 13.21 -15.81
N LYS A 2 13.12 11.93 -16.09
CA LYS A 2 13.46 11.32 -17.40
C LYS A 2 12.91 12.09 -18.59
N LEU A 3 11.62 12.42 -18.62
CA LEU A 3 10.99 13.19 -19.71
C LEU A 3 11.55 14.60 -19.83
N ILE A 4 11.97 15.23 -18.73
CA ILE A 4 12.64 16.54 -18.75
C ILE A 4 14.01 16.39 -19.40
N HIS A 5 14.77 15.38 -19.02
CA HIS A 5 16.09 15.09 -19.59
C HIS A 5 16.01 14.83 -21.11
N GLU A 6 15.01 14.07 -21.53
CA GLU A 6 14.74 13.77 -22.94
C GLU A 6 14.10 14.94 -23.71
N ASN A 7 13.83 16.06 -23.06
CA ASN A 7 13.12 17.22 -23.62
C ASN A 7 11.76 16.86 -24.26
N ASN A 8 11.09 15.85 -23.67
CA ASN A 8 9.81 15.33 -24.18
C ASN A 8 8.62 16.11 -23.61
N TRP A 9 8.49 17.35 -24.02
CA TRP A 9 7.42 18.25 -23.55
C TRP A 9 6.03 17.79 -23.92
N GLY A 10 5.87 17.06 -25.03
CA GLY A 10 4.58 16.48 -25.40
C GLY A 10 4.06 15.51 -24.35
N ALA A 11 4.90 14.58 -23.89
CA ALA A 11 4.54 13.63 -22.85
C ALA A 11 4.37 14.31 -21.49
N ILE A 12 5.23 15.28 -21.13
CA ILE A 12 5.11 16.04 -19.87
C ILE A 12 3.75 16.74 -19.81
N ARG A 13 3.38 17.49 -20.86
CA ARG A 13 2.11 18.24 -20.90
C ARG A 13 0.90 17.31 -20.86
N ASN A 14 0.93 16.24 -21.61
CA ASN A 14 -0.15 15.24 -21.59
C ASN A 14 -0.33 14.61 -20.18
N ASP A 15 0.74 14.28 -19.50
CA ASP A 15 0.68 13.78 -18.13
C ASP A 15 0.14 14.83 -17.15
N MET A 16 0.61 16.07 -17.25
CA MET A 16 0.16 17.18 -16.41
C MET A 16 -1.32 17.54 -16.64
N ASP A 17 -1.83 17.40 -17.87
CA ASP A 17 -3.27 17.59 -18.14
C ASP A 17 -4.14 16.50 -17.53
N LYS A 18 -3.65 15.25 -17.55
CA LYS A 18 -4.34 14.12 -16.93
C LYS A 18 -4.24 14.11 -15.40
N ARG A 19 -3.14 14.65 -14.86
CA ARG A 19 -2.80 14.64 -13.43
C ARG A 19 -2.26 15.99 -13.00
N PRO A 20 -3.10 17.05 -12.98
CA PRO A 20 -2.64 18.39 -12.62
C PRO A 20 -2.18 18.44 -11.16
N ILE A 21 -1.09 19.16 -10.91
CA ILE A 21 -0.61 19.41 -9.56
C ILE A 21 -1.49 20.50 -8.94
N ASN A 22 -2.10 20.19 -7.79
CA ASN A 22 -2.74 21.18 -6.93
C ASN A 22 -1.68 21.71 -5.94
N PRO A 23 -1.19 22.96 -6.12
CA PRO A 23 -0.08 23.44 -5.30
C PRO A 23 -0.47 23.60 -3.83
N THR A 24 0.45 23.28 -2.93
CA THR A 24 0.37 23.67 -1.52
C THR A 24 0.50 25.19 -1.40
N ASP A 25 0.08 25.78 -0.26
CA ASP A 25 0.21 27.22 -0.02
C ASP A 25 1.64 27.72 -0.18
N LYS A 26 2.62 26.90 0.25
CA LYS A 26 4.04 27.21 0.09
C LYS A 26 4.45 27.29 -1.39
N LEU A 27 4.00 26.33 -2.20
CA LEU A 27 4.29 26.32 -3.64
C LEU A 27 3.55 27.47 -4.35
N ARG A 28 2.30 27.78 -3.95
CA ARG A 28 1.53 28.92 -4.49
C ARG A 28 2.26 30.26 -4.30
N ALA A 29 2.92 30.44 -3.16
CA ALA A 29 3.70 31.63 -2.90
C ALA A 29 4.86 31.81 -3.92
N GLU A 30 5.38 30.72 -4.47
CA GLU A 30 6.49 30.74 -5.43
C GLU A 30 6.03 30.84 -6.90
N ILE A 31 4.93 30.18 -7.26
CA ILE A 31 4.51 30.04 -8.67
C ILE A 31 3.16 30.69 -8.99
N GLY A 32 2.48 31.29 -7.99
CA GLY A 32 1.15 31.89 -8.13
C GLY A 32 -0.01 30.89 -8.01
N GLU A 33 -1.24 31.43 -8.06
CA GLU A 33 -2.47 30.68 -7.86
C GLU A 33 -2.82 29.75 -9.03
N GLY A 34 -3.68 28.76 -8.73
CA GLY A 34 -4.23 27.80 -9.69
C GLY A 34 -3.41 26.51 -9.81
N ASN A 35 -4.02 25.50 -10.38
CA ASN A 35 -3.37 24.21 -10.64
C ASN A 35 -2.25 24.36 -11.68
N VAL A 36 -1.27 23.47 -11.61
CA VAL A 36 -0.24 23.35 -12.65
C VAL A 36 -0.61 22.19 -13.56
N ASP A 37 -0.93 22.49 -14.80
CA ASP A 37 -1.35 21.55 -15.84
C ASP A 37 -0.48 21.72 -17.11
N GLY A 38 -0.78 20.94 -18.14
CA GLY A 38 -0.03 20.96 -19.40
C GLY A 38 -0.15 22.25 -20.20
N LYS A 39 -1.09 23.16 -19.86
CA LYS A 39 -1.29 24.46 -20.51
C LYS A 39 -0.39 25.55 -19.92
N ASN A 40 0.23 25.28 -18.78
CA ASN A 40 1.12 26.24 -18.13
C ASN A 40 2.44 26.38 -18.90
N THR A 41 3.17 27.47 -18.64
CA THR A 41 4.51 27.68 -19.19
C THR A 41 5.47 26.63 -18.68
N GLU A 42 6.49 26.31 -19.47
CA GLU A 42 7.52 25.34 -19.08
C GLU A 42 8.20 25.74 -17.76
N GLU A 43 8.49 27.03 -17.61
CA GLU A 43 9.08 27.56 -16.37
C GLU A 43 8.21 27.24 -15.13
N ARG A 44 6.88 27.45 -15.24
CA ARG A 44 5.95 27.16 -14.13
C ARG A 44 5.88 25.67 -13.82
N ILE A 45 5.84 24.83 -14.84
CA ILE A 45 5.87 23.37 -14.69
C ILE A 45 7.17 22.92 -14.03
N LEU A 46 8.33 23.42 -14.51
CA LEU A 46 9.63 23.05 -13.95
C LEU A 46 9.78 23.51 -12.50
N LYS A 47 9.34 24.72 -12.15
CA LYS A 47 9.33 25.18 -10.75
C LYS A 47 8.46 24.29 -9.85
N ALA A 48 7.28 23.91 -10.33
CA ALA A 48 6.41 23.02 -9.58
C ALA A 48 7.05 21.64 -9.38
N LEU A 49 7.64 21.06 -10.40
CA LEU A 49 8.31 19.77 -10.33
C LEU A 49 9.55 19.82 -9.42
N ALA A 50 10.36 20.89 -9.52
CA ALA A 50 11.54 21.09 -8.67
C ALA A 50 11.17 21.20 -7.17
N PHE A 51 10.05 21.84 -6.86
CA PHE A 51 9.54 21.89 -5.48
C PHE A 51 9.30 20.51 -4.89
N TYR A 52 8.92 19.52 -5.72
CA TYR A 52 8.76 18.13 -5.34
C TYR A 52 10.02 17.27 -5.57
N GLY A 53 11.16 17.92 -5.79
CA GLY A 53 12.44 17.23 -5.96
C GLY A 53 12.66 16.62 -7.35
N ILE A 54 11.85 16.98 -8.34
CA ILE A 54 11.96 16.47 -9.73
C ILE A 54 12.63 17.52 -10.59
N GLU A 55 13.86 17.27 -10.99
CA GLU A 55 14.66 18.17 -11.82
C GLU A 55 15.19 17.45 -13.06
N ASN A 56 15.86 18.21 -13.93
CA ASN A 56 16.55 17.60 -15.06
C ASN A 56 17.63 16.62 -14.57
N ASN A 57 17.53 15.38 -15.00
CA ASN A 57 18.48 14.30 -14.70
C ASN A 57 18.68 13.96 -13.20
N LYS A 58 17.82 14.47 -12.30
CA LYS A 58 17.87 14.04 -10.90
C LYS A 58 16.50 14.01 -10.23
N VAL A 59 16.36 13.16 -9.21
CA VAL A 59 15.21 13.09 -8.31
C VAL A 59 15.72 13.15 -6.88
N THR A 60 15.21 14.11 -6.10
CA THR A 60 15.53 14.24 -4.68
C THR A 60 14.43 13.59 -3.84
N LEU A 61 14.80 12.61 -3.03
CA LEU A 61 13.92 11.89 -2.11
C LEU A 61 14.22 12.29 -0.66
N TRP A 62 13.17 12.30 0.18
CA TRP A 62 13.31 12.66 1.59
C TRP A 62 13.96 11.54 2.40
N GLY A 63 14.75 11.93 3.41
CA GLY A 63 15.43 11.03 4.32
C GLY A 63 16.68 10.38 3.73
N ASP A 64 17.06 9.22 4.23
CA ASP A 64 18.23 8.45 3.80
C ASP A 64 17.88 7.16 3.05
N GLY A 65 16.56 6.88 2.90
CA GLY A 65 16.06 5.69 2.24
C GLY A 65 16.11 4.40 3.07
N SER A 66 16.54 4.47 4.34
CA SER A 66 16.65 3.28 5.22
C SER A 66 15.33 2.68 5.70
N PRO A 67 14.19 3.41 5.81
CA PRO A 67 12.95 2.82 6.29
C PRO A 67 12.50 1.63 5.46
N LEU A 68 12.07 0.57 6.16
CA LEU A 68 11.52 -0.64 5.57
C LEU A 68 10.01 -0.49 5.36
N ARG A 69 9.52 -0.91 4.21
CA ARG A 69 8.09 -0.90 3.86
C ARG A 69 7.71 -2.18 3.14
N GLU A 70 6.49 -2.56 3.37
CA GLU A 70 5.80 -3.62 2.66
C GLU A 70 4.90 -3.02 1.58
N PHE A 71 4.86 -3.66 0.41
CA PHE A 71 4.03 -3.24 -0.72
C PHE A 71 3.22 -4.43 -1.22
N LEU A 72 1.93 -4.24 -1.34
CA LEU A 72 1.01 -5.24 -1.85
C LEU A 72 0.35 -4.73 -3.13
N TRP A 73 0.29 -5.58 -4.14
CA TRP A 73 -0.42 -5.29 -5.37
C TRP A 73 -1.93 -5.14 -5.11
N SER A 74 -2.57 -4.11 -5.70
CA SER A 74 -3.97 -3.77 -5.38
C SER A 74 -4.97 -4.88 -5.74
N GLU A 75 -4.72 -5.62 -6.82
CA GLU A 75 -5.55 -6.77 -7.21
C GLU A 75 -5.38 -7.94 -6.24
N ASP A 76 -4.18 -8.16 -5.69
CA ASP A 76 -3.95 -9.15 -4.64
C ASP A 76 -4.71 -8.79 -3.35
N MET A 77 -4.76 -7.49 -3.00
CA MET A 77 -5.57 -7.04 -1.86
C MET A 77 -7.06 -7.33 -2.08
N ALA A 78 -7.57 -7.07 -3.29
CA ALA A 78 -8.95 -7.38 -3.65
C ALA A 78 -9.21 -8.90 -3.63
N ASP A 79 -8.31 -9.69 -4.19
CA ASP A 79 -8.38 -11.16 -4.22
C ASP A 79 -8.37 -11.75 -2.79
N ALA A 80 -7.50 -11.24 -1.90
CA ALA A 80 -7.49 -11.62 -0.49
C ALA A 80 -8.83 -11.35 0.20
N SER A 81 -9.41 -10.18 -0.06
CA SER A 81 -10.71 -9.79 0.52
C SER A 81 -11.83 -10.71 0.05
N VAL A 82 -11.85 -11.04 -1.25
CA VAL A 82 -12.83 -12.00 -1.82
C VAL A 82 -12.59 -13.41 -1.28
N HIS A 83 -11.32 -13.85 -1.17
CA HIS A 83 -10.98 -15.15 -0.59
C HIS A 83 -11.52 -15.30 0.83
N VAL A 84 -11.26 -14.32 1.70
CA VAL A 84 -11.75 -14.34 3.08
C VAL A 84 -13.27 -14.33 3.12
N LEU A 85 -13.93 -13.52 2.29
CA LEU A 85 -15.39 -13.44 2.25
C LEU A 85 -16.06 -14.76 1.84
N LEU A 86 -15.47 -15.49 0.88
CA LEU A 86 -16.10 -16.67 0.29
C LEU A 86 -15.68 -17.99 0.95
N ASN A 87 -14.49 -18.05 1.57
CA ASN A 87 -13.89 -19.32 2.00
C ASN A 87 -13.60 -19.39 3.50
N VAL A 88 -13.81 -18.30 4.26
CA VAL A 88 -13.42 -18.24 5.67
C VAL A 88 -14.63 -17.94 6.54
N ASP A 89 -14.97 -18.86 7.42
CA ASP A 89 -15.98 -18.66 8.46
C ASP A 89 -15.38 -17.92 9.66
N PHE A 90 -16.23 -17.24 10.43
CA PHE A 90 -15.79 -16.56 11.65
C PHE A 90 -15.14 -17.52 12.67
N LYS A 91 -15.60 -18.77 12.73
CA LYS A 91 -15.01 -19.84 13.55
C LYS A 91 -13.54 -20.11 13.21
N ASP A 92 -13.16 -19.98 11.92
CA ASP A 92 -11.79 -20.21 11.46
C ASP A 92 -10.86 -19.06 11.90
N ILE A 93 -11.42 -17.84 11.99
CA ILE A 93 -10.69 -16.66 12.45
C ILE A 93 -10.38 -16.69 13.94
N ILE A 94 -11.34 -17.12 14.77
CA ILE A 94 -11.23 -17.10 16.24
C ILE A 94 -10.83 -18.45 16.86
N GLY A 95 -10.80 -19.52 16.06
CA GLY A 95 -10.60 -20.89 16.49
C GLY A 95 -11.88 -21.57 16.96
N ILE A 96 -12.04 -22.85 16.63
CA ILE A 96 -13.27 -23.59 16.84
C ILE A 96 -13.66 -23.71 18.33
N GLU A 97 -12.68 -23.88 19.23
CA GLU A 97 -12.91 -23.97 20.67
C GLU A 97 -13.49 -22.65 21.20
N LYS A 98 -12.93 -21.53 20.79
CA LYS A 98 -13.38 -20.20 21.20
C LYS A 98 -14.74 -19.88 20.61
N TYR A 99 -15.00 -20.26 19.34
CA TYR A 99 -16.28 -20.11 18.69
C TYR A 99 -17.37 -20.91 19.45
N SER A 100 -17.10 -22.17 19.78
CA SER A 100 -18.03 -23.05 20.51
C SER A 100 -18.35 -22.51 21.92
N SER A 101 -17.37 -22.00 22.65
CA SER A 101 -17.58 -21.37 23.95
C SER A 101 -18.44 -20.12 23.89
N VAL A 102 -18.30 -19.31 22.82
CA VAL A 102 -19.05 -18.07 22.63
C VAL A 102 -20.49 -18.30 22.21
N PHE A 103 -20.73 -19.25 21.30
CA PHE A 103 -22.06 -19.40 20.69
C PHE A 103 -22.89 -20.55 21.28
N TYR A 104 -22.25 -21.58 21.86
CA TYR A 104 -22.94 -22.76 22.38
C TYR A 104 -22.77 -23.00 23.86
N GLY A 105 -21.95 -22.19 24.55
CA GLY A 105 -21.75 -22.32 26.00
C GLY A 105 -21.15 -23.65 26.46
N ALA A 106 -20.59 -24.44 25.55
CA ALA A 106 -20.08 -25.77 25.81
C ALA A 106 -18.55 -25.82 25.82
N LYS A 107 -17.97 -26.38 26.89
CA LYS A 107 -16.62 -26.94 26.80
C LYS A 107 -16.70 -28.15 25.88
N ILE A 108 -15.81 -28.22 24.88
CA ILE A 108 -15.67 -29.40 24.02
C ILE A 108 -14.93 -30.48 24.82
N ASP A 109 -15.66 -31.11 25.76
CA ASP A 109 -15.31 -32.42 26.28
C ASP A 109 -16.35 -33.39 25.72
N GLY A 110 -16.14 -33.86 24.50
CA GLY A 110 -16.55 -35.12 23.93
C GLY A 110 -18.02 -35.57 23.95
N ALA A 111 -19.01 -34.77 24.37
CA ALA A 111 -20.43 -35.17 24.24
C ALA A 111 -21.37 -33.94 24.37
N VAL A 112 -22.04 -33.62 23.29
CA VAL A 112 -23.21 -32.72 23.32
C VAL A 112 -24.38 -33.54 23.89
N ASP A 113 -24.71 -33.37 25.16
CA ASP A 113 -25.95 -33.87 25.72
C ASP A 113 -27.13 -32.98 25.20
N ARG A 114 -27.84 -33.50 24.20
CA ARG A 114 -28.98 -32.83 23.54
C ARG A 114 -30.25 -32.82 24.38
N ASN A 115 -30.22 -33.37 25.60
CA ASN A 115 -31.41 -33.57 26.41
C ASN A 115 -31.54 -32.65 27.63
N ASN A 116 -30.68 -31.67 27.83
CA ASN A 116 -30.82 -30.75 28.95
C ASN A 116 -31.58 -29.48 28.53
N SER A 117 -32.91 -29.57 28.54
CA SER A 117 -33.87 -28.49 28.30
C SER A 117 -34.12 -27.59 29.52
N GLU A 118 -33.34 -27.74 30.60
CA GLU A 118 -33.48 -26.89 31.76
C GLU A 118 -32.47 -25.73 31.70
N GLY A 119 -33.02 -24.54 31.42
CA GLY A 119 -32.32 -23.28 31.31
C GLY A 119 -31.47 -22.93 32.53
N ARG A 120 -30.20 -23.24 32.47
CA ARG A 120 -29.17 -22.48 33.18
C ARG A 120 -28.36 -21.75 32.16
N GLY A 121 -28.66 -20.46 32.05
CA GLY A 121 -27.85 -19.53 31.25
C GLY A 121 -26.40 -19.56 31.73
N GLY A 122 -25.60 -20.38 31.07
CA GLY A 122 -24.16 -20.17 31.07
C GLY A 122 -23.95 -18.74 30.57
N ALA A 123 -23.24 -17.94 31.31
CA ALA A 123 -22.93 -16.57 30.88
C ALA A 123 -22.33 -16.66 29.47
N ILE A 124 -23.05 -16.15 28.49
CA ILE A 124 -22.49 -15.92 27.14
C ILE A 124 -21.24 -15.09 27.38
N PRO A 125 -20.03 -15.58 27.01
CA PRO A 125 -18.83 -14.74 27.13
C PRO A 125 -19.12 -13.39 26.51
N SER A 126 -18.87 -12.30 27.25
CA SER A 126 -19.13 -10.98 26.73
C SER A 126 -18.34 -10.84 25.41
N LEU A 127 -18.92 -10.19 24.40
CA LEU A 127 -18.23 -9.86 23.14
C LEU A 127 -16.84 -9.24 23.35
N GLY A 128 -16.58 -8.67 24.55
CA GLY A 128 -15.28 -8.14 24.95
C GLY A 128 -14.18 -9.21 25.14
N GLU A 129 -14.51 -10.51 25.22
CA GLU A 129 -13.52 -11.60 25.29
C GLU A 129 -13.08 -12.09 23.91
N ILE A 130 -13.82 -11.77 22.86
CA ILE A 130 -13.41 -12.07 21.48
C ILE A 130 -12.38 -11.03 21.05
N ARG A 131 -11.12 -11.47 20.94
CA ARG A 131 -10.01 -10.63 20.50
C ARG A 131 -9.35 -11.27 19.26
N ASN A 132 -8.58 -10.46 18.52
CA ASN A 132 -7.82 -10.93 17.36
C ASN A 132 -8.68 -11.53 16.24
N CYS A 133 -9.88 -11.00 16.03
CA CYS A 133 -10.74 -11.37 14.90
C CYS A 133 -10.41 -10.65 13.60
N HIS A 134 -9.42 -9.75 13.61
CA HIS A 134 -8.89 -9.12 12.39
C HIS A 134 -7.96 -10.07 11.65
N VAL A 135 -7.85 -9.86 10.35
CA VAL A 135 -6.92 -10.53 9.46
C VAL A 135 -6.10 -9.44 8.76
N ASN A 136 -4.79 -9.46 8.94
CA ASN A 136 -3.91 -8.57 8.21
C ASN A 136 -3.75 -9.07 6.77
N VAL A 137 -3.79 -8.15 5.81
CA VAL A 137 -3.60 -8.47 4.40
C VAL A 137 -2.32 -7.82 3.91
N GLY A 138 -1.34 -8.62 3.53
CA GLY A 138 -0.02 -8.17 3.10
C GLY A 138 0.77 -9.29 2.44
N THR A 139 2.02 -9.01 2.13
CA THR A 139 2.95 -9.97 1.53
C THR A 139 3.83 -10.68 2.55
N GLY A 140 4.00 -10.08 3.73
CA GLY A 140 4.99 -10.50 4.73
C GLY A 140 6.44 -10.19 4.33
N LYS A 141 6.65 -9.47 3.23
CA LYS A 141 7.97 -9.10 2.69
C LYS A 141 8.16 -7.59 2.74
N GLU A 142 9.34 -7.16 3.10
CA GLU A 142 9.68 -5.75 3.16
C GLU A 142 10.97 -5.47 2.41
N LEU A 143 11.10 -4.24 1.92
CA LEU A 143 12.32 -3.71 1.34
C LEU A 143 12.51 -2.27 1.82
N THR A 144 13.72 -1.75 1.71
CA THR A 144 14.00 -0.35 2.02
C THR A 144 13.42 0.58 0.95
N ILE A 145 13.11 1.81 1.33
CA ILE A 145 12.73 2.85 0.36
C ILE A 145 13.85 3.07 -0.67
N LYS A 146 15.11 2.86 -0.27
CA LYS A 146 16.26 2.95 -1.19
C LYS A 146 16.20 1.85 -2.25
N GLU A 147 15.99 0.59 -1.86
CA GLU A 147 15.85 -0.53 -2.80
C GLU A 147 14.67 -0.32 -3.74
N LEU A 148 13.53 0.16 -3.24
CA LEU A 148 12.39 0.50 -4.08
C LEU A 148 12.73 1.61 -5.09
N ALA A 149 13.41 2.66 -4.66
CA ALA A 149 13.80 3.76 -5.55
C ALA A 149 14.74 3.28 -6.68
N GLU A 150 15.71 2.41 -6.36
CA GLU A 150 16.60 1.81 -7.36
C GLU A 150 15.86 0.85 -8.29
N LEU A 151 14.91 0.06 -7.77
CA LEU A 151 14.04 -0.79 -8.59
C LEU A 151 13.22 0.03 -9.59
N VAL A 152 12.56 1.10 -9.13
CA VAL A 152 11.81 2.01 -10.00
C VAL A 152 12.73 2.66 -11.03
N LYS A 153 13.88 3.20 -10.61
CA LYS A 153 14.88 3.80 -11.49
C LYS A 153 15.27 2.86 -12.63
N LYS A 154 15.59 1.60 -12.28
CA LYS A 154 15.94 0.56 -13.24
C LYS A 154 14.78 0.25 -14.21
N THR A 155 13.58 0.06 -13.67
CA THR A 155 12.40 -0.32 -14.48
C THR A 155 12.01 0.78 -15.48
N VAL A 156 12.08 2.06 -15.07
CA VAL A 156 11.77 3.18 -15.99
C VAL A 156 12.95 3.58 -16.88
N HIS A 157 14.09 2.89 -16.77
CA HIS A 157 15.33 3.22 -17.48
C HIS A 157 15.75 4.69 -17.30
N PHE A 158 15.71 5.16 -16.05
CA PHE A 158 16.17 6.50 -15.71
C PHE A 158 17.67 6.47 -15.40
N GLU A 159 18.47 7.14 -16.20
CA GLU A 159 19.95 7.18 -16.06
C GLU A 159 20.44 8.29 -15.14
N GLY A 160 19.56 9.19 -14.70
CA GLY A 160 19.88 10.28 -13.79
C GLY A 160 20.16 9.86 -12.36
N ASP A 161 20.32 10.81 -11.47
CA ASP A 161 20.70 10.60 -10.08
C ASP A 161 19.49 10.56 -9.14
N ILE A 162 19.56 9.69 -8.12
CA ILE A 162 18.71 9.73 -6.94
C ILE A 162 19.51 10.38 -5.82
N ILE A 163 19.04 11.52 -5.34
CA ILE A 163 19.64 12.27 -4.23
C ILE A 163 18.78 12.09 -2.99
N TRP A 164 19.42 11.87 -1.85
CA TRP A 164 18.76 11.74 -0.56
C TRP A 164 18.91 13.01 0.26
N ASP A 165 17.79 13.62 0.65
CA ASP A 165 17.76 14.79 1.54
C ASP A 165 17.65 14.32 3.00
N ALA A 166 18.80 14.06 3.61
CA ALA A 166 18.89 13.60 5.00
C ALA A 166 18.43 14.65 6.04
N GLU A 167 18.20 15.90 5.65
CA GLU A 167 17.61 16.93 6.53
C GLU A 167 16.10 16.69 6.72
N LYS A 168 15.49 15.92 5.84
CA LYS A 168 14.08 15.52 5.93
C LYS A 168 13.91 14.24 6.76
N PRO A 169 12.79 14.12 7.49
CA PRO A 169 12.58 12.95 8.34
C PRO A 169 12.36 11.67 7.53
N ASN A 170 12.92 10.56 8.03
CA ASN A 170 12.72 9.22 7.47
C ASN A 170 11.32 8.64 7.70
N GLY A 171 10.57 9.15 8.69
CA GLY A 171 9.33 8.53 9.15
C GLY A 171 9.59 7.29 10.02
N THR A 172 8.58 6.44 10.20
CA THR A 172 8.67 5.21 11.03
C THR A 172 9.68 4.24 10.41
N PRO A 173 10.65 3.69 11.17
CA PRO A 173 11.70 2.82 10.63
C PRO A 173 11.17 1.55 9.96
N ARG A 174 10.14 0.91 10.55
CA ARG A 174 9.58 -0.36 10.06
C ARG A 174 8.07 -0.43 10.21
N LYS A 175 7.36 -1.02 9.22
CA LYS A 175 5.91 -1.24 9.22
C LYS A 175 5.56 -2.57 8.54
N LEU A 176 6.17 -3.65 8.99
CA LEU A 176 5.79 -5.00 8.57
C LEU A 176 4.58 -5.46 9.37
N ILE A 177 3.60 -6.06 8.71
CA ILE A 177 2.46 -6.70 9.36
C ILE A 177 2.66 -8.22 9.42
N ASP A 178 2.08 -8.83 10.44
CA ASP A 178 2.03 -10.28 10.56
C ASP A 178 0.92 -10.84 9.68
N VAL A 179 1.28 -11.68 8.72
CA VAL A 179 0.38 -12.31 7.73
C VAL A 179 0.17 -13.82 7.97
N GLU A 180 0.73 -14.40 9.05
CA GLU A 180 0.65 -15.83 9.31
C GLU A 180 -0.80 -16.33 9.36
N LYS A 181 -1.70 -15.54 9.97
CA LYS A 181 -3.12 -15.87 10.01
C LYS A 181 -3.74 -15.97 8.62
N LEU A 182 -3.45 -15.02 7.73
CA LEU A 182 -3.97 -15.03 6.35
C LEU A 182 -3.43 -16.25 5.58
N HIS A 183 -2.14 -16.54 5.74
CA HIS A 183 -1.53 -17.73 5.13
C HIS A 183 -2.15 -19.02 5.63
N SER A 184 -2.42 -19.13 6.94
CA SER A 184 -3.10 -20.30 7.53
C SER A 184 -4.54 -20.47 7.04
N LEU A 185 -5.18 -19.38 6.60
CA LEU A 185 -6.50 -19.38 5.97
C LEU A 185 -6.46 -19.69 4.46
N GLY A 186 -5.29 -20.04 3.92
CA GLY A 186 -5.11 -20.55 2.56
C GLY A 186 -4.87 -19.49 1.49
N TRP A 187 -4.55 -18.23 1.84
CA TRP A 187 -4.25 -17.20 0.86
C TRP A 187 -2.81 -16.68 0.98
N THR A 188 -2.18 -16.47 -0.18
CA THR A 188 -0.89 -15.78 -0.32
C THR A 188 -0.93 -14.83 -1.51
N HIS A 189 -0.13 -13.77 -1.48
CA HIS A 189 -0.01 -12.85 -2.61
C HIS A 189 0.55 -13.55 -3.86
N LYS A 190 0.24 -13.02 -5.02
CA LYS A 190 0.59 -13.58 -6.34
C LYS A 190 1.60 -12.72 -7.11
N VAL A 191 1.65 -11.42 -6.81
CA VAL A 191 2.48 -10.45 -7.53
C VAL A 191 3.61 -9.97 -6.62
N GLU A 192 4.85 -10.28 -7.03
CA GLU A 192 6.04 -9.77 -6.36
C GLU A 192 6.27 -8.28 -6.71
N ILE A 193 7.05 -7.59 -5.91
CA ILE A 193 7.25 -6.14 -6.05
C ILE A 193 7.87 -5.76 -7.40
N GLU A 194 8.79 -6.57 -7.91
CA GLU A 194 9.43 -6.36 -9.21
C GLU A 194 8.41 -6.39 -10.35
N ASP A 195 7.58 -7.42 -10.36
CA ASP A 195 6.50 -7.59 -11.35
C ASP A 195 5.45 -6.48 -11.23
N GLY A 196 5.14 -6.08 -10.00
CA GLY A 196 4.20 -5.00 -9.70
C GLY A 196 4.67 -3.66 -10.23
N VAL A 197 5.93 -3.31 -10.03
CA VAL A 197 6.54 -2.07 -10.54
C VAL A 197 6.57 -2.06 -12.07
N GLU A 198 6.91 -3.21 -12.71
CA GLU A 198 6.92 -3.33 -14.15
C GLU A 198 5.52 -3.19 -14.76
N LYS A 199 4.51 -3.87 -14.20
CA LYS A 199 3.10 -3.76 -14.60
C LYS A 199 2.60 -2.32 -14.47
N LEU A 200 2.92 -1.65 -13.35
CA LEU A 200 2.52 -0.27 -13.11
C LEU A 200 3.15 0.69 -14.14
N TYR A 201 4.43 0.50 -14.45
CA TYR A 201 5.11 1.31 -15.46
C TYR A 201 4.52 1.11 -16.86
N LYS A 202 4.22 -0.13 -17.24
CA LYS A 202 3.57 -0.44 -18.51
C LYS A 202 2.19 0.22 -18.61
N TRP A 203 1.36 0.08 -17.58
CA TRP A 203 0.07 0.77 -17.50
C TRP A 203 0.23 2.30 -17.64
N TYR A 204 1.22 2.89 -16.95
CA TYR A 204 1.49 4.32 -17.06
C TYR A 204 1.84 4.72 -18.50
N GLN A 205 2.73 3.98 -19.17
CA GLN A 205 3.10 4.24 -20.57
C GLN A 205 1.90 4.14 -21.52
N GLU A 206 1.01 3.17 -21.31
CA GLU A 206 -0.21 3.03 -22.10
C GLU A 206 -1.19 4.20 -21.86
N SER A 207 -1.25 4.70 -20.64
CA SER A 207 -2.08 5.85 -20.27
C SER A 207 -1.62 7.18 -20.86
N LEU A 208 -0.40 7.27 -21.36
CA LEU A 208 0.13 8.47 -22.03
C LEU A 208 -0.20 8.51 -23.53
N LYS A 209 -0.59 7.39 -24.13
CA LYS A 209 -1.05 7.32 -25.53
C LYS A 209 -2.46 7.87 -25.65
#